data_fcb362d848403ba85ee62d22b25eb2bd
#
_entry.id   fcb362d848403ba85ee62d22b25eb2bd
#
_cell.length_a   1.000
_cell.length_b   1.000
_cell.length_c   1.000
_cell.angle_alpha   90.00
_cell.angle_beta   90.00
_cell.angle_gamma   90.00
#
_symmetry.space_group_name_H-M   'P 1'
#
loop_
_entity.id
_entity.type
_entity.pdbx_description
1 polymer ?
#
loop_
_entity_poly.entity_id
_entity_poly.type
_entity_poly.pdbx_seq_one_letter_code
_entity_poly.pdbx_strand_id
1 'polypeptide(L)'
;MKKFNWQVFISINLFVSFIVMFVSGIVLFIKPEGSVARWIDWDFLFLSKSVWESVHTLFSFLFMLFAFIHIFRFHLLNIRNYLKIKNGYWLESFLAFLIGIFLFTGSASDSIPFSSLYQWGDKLSSGWSEQIDKEPNIDARTSLDKLVDMDSLPGDSLYSIFKKKDISLNYSLIDAARQMKLTPYELYRKIKSQGALSEDQQDPVYQNLMVEEVLILYPLTESELKSLLETKGKLENYSPEMTFSEIGEQLDLPPEKIIQFIKKEVNE
;
A
#
# COMPACT_ATOMS: atom_id res chain seq x y z
N MET A 1 -14.67 41.39 34.19
CA MET A 1 -14.35 40.52 33.02
C MET A 1 -12.86 40.56 32.81
N LYS A 2 -12.14 39.38 32.75
CA LYS A 2 -10.73 39.34 32.40
C LYS A 2 -10.55 39.74 30.93
N LYS A 3 -9.66 40.70 30.64
CA LYS A 3 -9.31 41.10 29.28
C LYS A 3 -8.66 39.90 28.57
N PHE A 4 -8.98 39.69 27.28
CA PHE A 4 -8.38 38.63 26.46
C PHE A 4 -6.86 38.88 26.32
N ASN A 5 -6.07 37.85 26.64
CA ASN A 5 -4.61 37.94 26.59
C ASN A 5 -4.09 37.35 25.24
N TRP A 6 -3.82 38.24 24.29
CA TRP A 6 -3.31 37.90 22.96
C TRP A 6 -1.98 37.14 22.98
N GLN A 7 -1.10 37.49 23.93
CA GLN A 7 0.22 36.83 24.03
C GLN A 7 0.06 35.35 24.40
N VAL A 8 -0.77 35.08 25.39
CA VAL A 8 -1.08 33.69 25.80
C VAL A 8 -1.72 32.92 24.63
N PHE A 9 -2.70 33.52 23.96
CA PHE A 9 -3.37 32.89 22.82
C PHE A 9 -2.39 32.54 21.71
N ILE A 10 -1.53 33.47 21.30
CA ILE A 10 -0.54 33.26 20.24
C ILE A 10 0.48 32.21 20.65
N SER A 11 0.99 32.25 21.89
CA SER A 11 1.98 31.29 22.38
C SER A 11 1.44 29.85 22.45
N ILE A 12 0.17 29.70 22.89
CA ILE A 12 -0.45 28.38 22.93
C ILE A 12 -0.68 27.83 21.51
N ASN A 13 -1.17 28.67 20.57
CA ASN A 13 -1.34 28.23 19.19
C ASN A 13 -0.01 27.88 18.51
N LEU A 14 1.07 28.61 18.80
CA LEU A 14 2.43 28.27 18.38
C LEU A 14 2.83 26.88 18.88
N PHE A 15 2.64 26.63 20.17
CA PHE A 15 3.00 25.35 20.77
C PHE A 15 2.20 24.20 20.18
N VAL A 16 0.86 24.34 20.08
CA VAL A 16 -0.02 23.32 19.52
C VAL A 16 0.34 23.05 18.05
N SER A 17 0.47 24.09 17.23
CA SER A 17 0.82 23.93 15.82
C SER A 17 2.21 23.31 15.63
N PHE A 18 3.18 23.64 16.49
CA PHE A 18 4.49 22.99 16.49
C PHE A 18 4.40 21.50 16.76
N ILE A 19 3.66 21.08 17.79
CA ILE A 19 3.52 19.66 18.13
C ILE A 19 2.87 18.88 16.98
N VAL A 20 1.76 19.40 16.43
CA VAL A 20 1.07 18.74 15.31
C VAL A 20 1.98 18.66 14.08
N MET A 21 2.66 19.76 13.74
CA MET A 21 3.60 19.80 12.62
C MET A 21 4.78 18.83 12.83
N PHE A 22 5.32 18.75 14.04
CA PHE A 22 6.42 17.85 14.38
C PHE A 22 6.01 16.38 14.23
N VAL A 23 4.87 15.98 14.83
CA VAL A 23 4.36 14.61 14.74
C VAL A 23 4.03 14.24 13.30
N SER A 24 3.30 15.10 12.58
CA SER A 24 2.97 14.86 11.17
C SER A 24 4.20 14.82 10.28
N GLY A 25 5.23 15.61 10.60
CA GLY A 25 6.52 15.58 9.91
C GLY A 25 7.24 14.24 10.06
N ILE A 26 7.24 13.65 11.27
CA ILE A 26 7.79 12.30 11.50
C ILE A 26 7.01 11.25 10.69
N VAL A 27 5.68 11.30 10.72
CA VAL A 27 4.85 10.38 9.95
C VAL A 27 5.14 10.48 8.46
N LEU A 28 5.27 11.69 7.93
CA LEU A 28 5.59 11.93 6.53
C LEU A 28 7.03 11.55 6.17
N PHE A 29 7.94 11.54 7.13
CA PHE A 29 9.31 11.10 6.92
C PHE A 29 9.43 9.58 6.75
N ILE A 30 8.59 8.81 7.45
CA ILE A 30 8.60 7.33 7.39
C ILE A 30 7.59 6.75 6.39
N LYS A 31 6.75 7.58 5.75
CA LYS A 31 5.70 7.12 4.83
C LYS A 31 6.30 6.41 3.61
N PRO A 32 5.57 5.43 3.04
CA PRO A 32 5.98 4.84 1.77
C PRO A 32 5.89 5.84 0.61
N GLU A 33 6.62 5.56 -0.47
CA GLU A 33 6.49 6.30 -1.72
C GLU A 33 5.03 6.38 -2.20
N GLY A 34 4.70 7.42 -2.98
CA GLY A 34 3.32 7.70 -3.37
C GLY A 34 2.62 6.56 -4.10
N SER A 35 3.32 5.85 -4.97
CA SER A 35 2.81 4.67 -5.67
C SER A 35 2.59 3.50 -4.71
N VAL A 36 3.56 3.20 -3.86
CA VAL A 36 3.48 2.12 -2.84
C VAL A 36 2.35 2.38 -1.86
N ALA A 37 2.24 3.62 -1.34
CA ALA A 37 1.17 4.00 -0.42
C ALA A 37 -0.23 3.71 -1.01
N ARG A 38 -0.42 3.92 -2.31
CA ARG A 38 -1.69 3.61 -2.98
C ARG A 38 -1.92 2.11 -3.16
N TRP A 39 -0.86 1.35 -3.43
CA TRP A 39 -0.96 -0.09 -3.60
C TRP A 39 -1.38 -0.83 -2.34
N ILE A 40 -0.88 -0.40 -1.17
CA ILE A 40 -1.20 -1.01 0.12
C ILE A 40 -2.35 -0.31 0.86
N ASP A 41 -2.99 0.71 0.24
CA ASP A 41 -3.98 1.60 0.89
C ASP A 41 -3.47 2.09 2.26
N TRP A 42 -2.22 2.63 2.26
CA TRP A 42 -1.48 2.93 3.47
C TRP A 42 -2.21 3.94 4.35
N ASP A 43 -2.39 3.57 5.60
CA ASP A 43 -2.85 4.43 6.68
C ASP A 43 -1.91 4.36 7.89
N PHE A 44 -1.90 5.39 8.69
CA PHE A 44 -1.22 5.43 9.97
C PHE A 44 -2.13 6.13 10.97
N LEU A 45 -2.41 5.47 12.12
CA LEU A 45 -3.38 5.95 13.11
C LEU A 45 -4.75 6.28 12.48
N PHE A 46 -5.25 5.42 11.59
CA PHE A 46 -6.53 5.56 10.87
C PHE A 46 -6.61 6.78 9.94
N LEU A 47 -5.49 7.43 9.62
CA LEU A 47 -5.42 8.55 8.71
C LEU A 47 -4.60 8.17 7.48
N SER A 48 -5.17 8.41 6.30
CA SER A 48 -4.49 8.17 5.05
C SER A 48 -3.33 9.14 4.83
N LYS A 49 -2.42 8.79 3.92
CA LYS A 49 -1.29 9.63 3.52
C LYS A 49 -1.71 11.06 3.17
N SER A 50 -2.79 11.21 2.39
CA SER A 50 -3.28 12.53 1.95
C SER A 50 -3.79 13.38 3.11
N VAL A 51 -4.39 12.75 4.12
CA VAL A 51 -4.83 13.45 5.34
C VAL A 51 -3.61 13.93 6.14
N TRP A 52 -2.58 13.11 6.31
CA TRP A 52 -1.34 13.52 6.98
C TRP A 52 -0.64 14.67 6.25
N GLU A 53 -0.57 14.65 4.92
CA GLU A 53 -0.03 15.74 4.11
C GLU A 53 -0.84 17.04 4.29
N SER A 54 -2.16 16.95 4.32
CA SER A 54 -3.05 18.10 4.55
C SER A 54 -2.90 18.66 5.96
N VAL A 55 -2.86 17.81 6.98
CA VAL A 55 -2.63 18.21 8.38
C VAL A 55 -1.28 18.90 8.52
N HIS A 56 -0.21 18.30 7.99
CA HIS A 56 1.13 18.88 8.05
C HIS A 56 1.18 20.26 7.38
N THR A 57 0.62 20.37 6.19
CA THR A 57 0.60 21.63 5.42
C THR A 57 -0.18 22.70 6.17
N LEU A 58 -1.41 22.40 6.62
CA LEU A 58 -2.25 23.35 7.32
C LEU A 58 -1.59 23.87 8.60
N PHE A 59 -1.07 22.96 9.43
CA PHE A 59 -0.43 23.33 10.69
C PHE A 59 0.93 24.01 10.49
N SER A 60 1.64 23.75 9.40
CA SER A 60 2.84 24.48 9.02
C SER A 60 2.52 25.94 8.67
N PHE A 61 1.46 26.20 7.91
CA PHE A 61 1.01 27.57 7.65
C PHE A 61 0.54 28.27 8.91
N LEU A 62 -0.20 27.57 9.77
CA LEU A 62 -0.67 28.12 11.04
C LEU A 62 0.51 28.48 11.96
N PHE A 63 1.48 27.57 12.07
CA PHE A 63 2.71 27.82 12.84
C PHE A 63 3.47 29.05 12.30
N MET A 64 3.66 29.11 10.99
CA MET A 64 4.35 30.24 10.34
C MET A 64 3.63 31.56 10.61
N LEU A 65 2.31 31.60 10.52
CA LEU A 65 1.51 32.78 10.80
C LEU A 65 1.69 33.25 12.25
N PHE A 66 1.51 32.34 13.21
CA PHE A 66 1.67 32.70 14.63
C PHE A 66 3.11 33.01 15.02
N ALA A 67 4.10 32.34 14.41
CA ALA A 67 5.51 32.66 14.60
C ALA A 67 5.83 34.06 14.10
N PHE A 68 5.32 34.44 12.94
CA PHE A 68 5.47 35.76 12.39
C PHE A 68 4.86 36.82 13.33
N ILE A 69 3.60 36.63 13.74
CA ILE A 69 2.94 37.57 14.69
C ILE A 69 3.72 37.63 16.01
N HIS A 70 4.15 36.49 16.55
CA HIS A 70 4.89 36.40 17.80
C HIS A 70 6.21 37.20 17.73
N ILE A 71 6.98 37.00 16.67
CA ILE A 71 8.26 37.71 16.47
C ILE A 71 8.02 39.20 16.29
N PHE A 72 7.16 39.60 15.37
CA PHE A 72 6.98 41.02 15.04
C PHE A 72 6.29 41.79 16.14
N ARG A 73 5.36 41.18 16.87
CA ARG A 73 4.60 41.90 17.93
C ARG A 73 5.32 41.94 19.28
N PHE A 74 6.10 40.87 19.60
CA PHE A 74 6.66 40.73 20.95
C PHE A 74 8.19 40.75 20.99
N HIS A 75 8.88 40.33 19.94
CA HIS A 75 10.32 40.10 19.97
C HIS A 75 11.15 40.94 18.98
N LEU A 76 10.53 41.69 18.09
CA LEU A 76 11.26 42.45 17.06
C LEU A 76 12.31 43.41 17.65
N LEU A 77 11.95 44.13 18.72
CA LEU A 77 12.87 45.08 19.39
C LEU A 77 14.05 44.33 20.02
N ASN A 78 13.81 43.17 20.62
CA ASN A 78 14.87 42.38 21.23
C ASN A 78 15.82 41.85 20.16
N ILE A 79 15.29 41.29 19.04
CA ILE A 79 16.10 40.80 17.91
C ILE A 79 16.97 41.93 17.35
N ARG A 80 16.40 43.12 17.13
CA ARG A 80 17.17 44.27 16.67
C ARG A 80 18.29 44.69 17.66
N ASN A 81 18.05 44.51 18.97
CA ASN A 81 19.07 44.78 19.98
C ASN A 81 20.16 43.72 20.04
N TYR A 82 19.82 42.42 19.80
CA TYR A 82 20.80 41.35 19.75
C TYR A 82 21.76 41.48 18.56
N LEU A 83 21.28 42.01 17.44
CA LEU A 83 22.10 42.24 16.25
C LEU A 83 23.02 43.46 16.35
N LYS A 84 22.88 44.30 17.41
CA LYS A 84 23.78 45.46 17.62
C LYS A 84 25.10 45.01 18.25
N ILE A 85 26.22 45.23 17.58
CA ILE A 85 27.55 44.87 18.05
C ILE A 85 27.86 45.49 19.43
N LYS A 86 27.35 46.70 19.69
CA LYS A 86 27.56 47.43 20.98
C LYS A 86 26.94 46.74 22.19
N ASN A 87 25.99 45.80 22.02
CA ASN A 87 25.28 45.17 23.12
C ASN A 87 25.94 43.87 23.61
N GLY A 88 27.08 43.48 23.05
CA GLY A 88 27.84 42.30 23.47
C GLY A 88 27.30 40.94 23.02
N TYR A 89 26.15 40.87 22.29
CA TYR A 89 25.53 39.63 21.80
C TYR A 89 25.92 39.25 20.36
N TRP A 90 26.97 39.87 19.83
CA TRP A 90 27.38 39.67 18.45
C TRP A 90 27.85 38.22 18.17
N LEU A 91 28.52 37.62 19.17
CA LEU A 91 29.05 36.26 19.05
C LEU A 91 27.90 35.22 18.92
N GLU A 92 26.90 35.32 19.78
CA GLU A 92 25.72 34.43 19.75
C GLU A 92 24.95 34.59 18.44
N SER A 93 24.74 35.81 18.00
CA SER A 93 24.10 36.11 16.72
C SER A 93 24.90 35.57 15.54
N PHE A 94 26.22 35.74 15.55
CA PHE A 94 27.12 35.22 14.51
C PHE A 94 27.09 33.68 14.47
N LEU A 95 27.21 33.04 15.64
CA LEU A 95 27.11 31.55 15.72
C LEU A 95 25.77 31.03 15.23
N ALA A 96 24.67 31.68 15.56
CA ALA A 96 23.33 31.30 15.09
C ALA A 96 23.25 31.38 13.56
N PHE A 97 23.75 32.45 12.93
CA PHE A 97 23.82 32.56 11.47
C PHE A 97 24.74 31.52 10.86
N LEU A 98 25.89 31.27 11.48
CA LEU A 98 26.86 30.27 10.98
C LEU A 98 26.29 28.87 11.03
N ILE A 99 25.56 28.50 12.09
CA ILE A 99 24.84 27.21 12.18
C ILE A 99 23.79 27.15 11.07
N GLY A 100 23.00 28.18 10.85
CA GLY A 100 22.00 28.22 9.78
C GLY A 100 22.62 28.02 8.39
N ILE A 101 23.72 28.72 8.10
CA ILE A 101 24.45 28.55 6.83
C ILE A 101 25.04 27.14 6.72
N PHE A 102 25.64 26.63 7.78
CA PHE A 102 26.20 25.26 7.79
C PHE A 102 25.13 24.20 7.54
N LEU A 103 23.97 24.30 8.19
CA LEU A 103 22.85 23.38 7.97
C LEU A 103 22.32 23.47 6.53
N PHE A 104 22.17 24.70 6.02
CA PHE A 104 21.69 24.93 4.66
C PHE A 104 22.67 24.38 3.60
N THR A 105 23.95 24.74 3.69
CA THR A 105 24.99 24.31 2.74
C THR A 105 25.26 22.81 2.84
N GLY A 106 25.27 22.27 4.06
CA GLY A 106 25.46 20.85 4.30
C GLY A 106 24.32 20.01 3.70
N SER A 107 23.08 20.46 3.85
CA SER A 107 21.92 19.82 3.25
C SER A 107 21.92 19.93 1.72
N ALA A 108 22.34 21.09 1.17
CA ALA A 108 22.37 21.32 -0.28
C ALA A 108 23.53 20.58 -0.99
N SER A 109 24.59 20.24 -0.25
CA SER A 109 25.78 19.56 -0.81
C SER A 109 25.81 18.06 -0.62
N ASP A 110 24.73 17.47 -0.11
CA ASP A 110 24.62 16.02 0.13
C ASP A 110 25.75 15.44 1.00
N SER A 111 26.33 16.27 1.86
CA SER A 111 27.47 15.92 2.69
C SER A 111 27.07 15.16 3.96
N ILE A 112 27.99 14.35 4.49
CA ILE A 112 27.83 13.71 5.82
C ILE A 112 27.88 14.84 6.89
N PRO A 113 26.97 14.87 7.91
CA PRO A 113 26.01 13.81 8.29
C PRO A 113 24.62 13.95 7.64
N PHE A 114 24.38 14.95 6.80
CA PHE A 114 23.04 15.26 6.26
C PHE A 114 22.53 14.18 5.31
N SER A 115 23.38 13.69 4.41
CA SER A 115 23.04 12.58 3.51
C SER A 115 22.65 11.29 4.25
N SER A 116 23.27 11.02 5.40
CA SER A 116 22.94 9.87 6.22
C SER A 116 21.51 9.94 6.78
N LEU A 117 21.02 11.16 7.11
CA LEU A 117 19.64 11.35 7.56
C LEU A 117 18.63 11.04 6.44
N TYR A 118 18.90 11.52 5.22
CA TYR A 118 18.04 11.23 4.05
C TYR A 118 18.07 9.74 3.71
N GLN A 119 19.25 9.13 3.66
CA GLN A 119 19.39 7.69 3.42
C GLN A 119 18.66 6.84 4.47
N TRP A 120 18.63 7.27 5.73
CA TRP A 120 17.85 6.62 6.76
C TRP A 120 16.34 6.73 6.50
N GLY A 121 15.86 7.91 6.10
CA GLY A 121 14.47 8.12 5.68
C GLY A 121 14.10 7.24 4.49
N ASP A 122 14.93 7.22 3.45
CA ASP A 122 14.75 6.38 2.25
C ASP A 122 14.72 4.90 2.61
N LYS A 123 15.58 4.45 3.51
CA LYS A 123 15.59 3.06 3.98
C LYS A 123 14.29 2.69 4.73
N LEU A 124 13.77 3.59 5.55
CA LEU A 124 12.48 3.38 6.23
C LEU A 124 11.32 3.37 5.22
N SER A 125 11.34 4.27 4.24
CA SER A 125 10.34 4.35 3.18
C SER A 125 10.39 3.17 2.23
N SER A 126 11.60 2.71 1.83
CA SER A 126 11.79 1.58 0.91
C SER A 126 11.40 0.23 1.53
N GLY A 127 11.51 0.07 2.84
CA GLY A 127 11.07 -1.14 3.53
C GLY A 127 9.59 -1.49 3.27
N TRP A 128 8.77 -0.50 2.94
CA TRP A 128 7.38 -0.73 2.53
C TRP A 128 7.25 -1.30 1.11
N SER A 129 8.23 -1.04 0.23
CA SER A 129 8.20 -1.47 -1.18
C SER A 129 8.75 -2.87 -1.39
N GLU A 130 9.59 -3.39 -0.49
CA GLU A 130 10.16 -4.74 -0.59
C GLU A 130 9.11 -5.86 -0.57
N GLN A 131 7.92 -5.57 -0.03
CA GLN A 131 6.82 -6.52 0.07
C GLN A 131 5.89 -6.51 -1.16
N ILE A 132 6.14 -5.64 -2.14
CA ILE A 132 5.26 -5.41 -3.28
C ILE A 132 5.98 -5.75 -4.57
N ASP A 133 5.58 -6.85 -5.18
CA ASP A 133 5.96 -7.18 -6.55
C ASP A 133 5.13 -6.30 -7.50
N LYS A 134 5.72 -5.17 -7.93
CA LYS A 134 5.09 -4.22 -8.83
C LYS A 134 5.48 -4.52 -10.27
N GLU A 135 4.50 -4.60 -11.13
CA GLU A 135 4.78 -4.42 -12.55
C GLU A 135 5.02 -2.93 -12.86
N PRO A 136 6.09 -2.60 -13.60
CA PRO A 136 6.54 -1.20 -13.76
C PRO A 136 5.50 -0.25 -14.37
N ASN A 137 4.51 -0.79 -15.09
CA ASN A 137 3.54 -0.01 -15.86
C ASN A 137 2.12 0.04 -15.25
N ILE A 138 1.91 -0.57 -14.08
CA ILE A 138 0.60 -0.62 -13.42
C ILE A 138 0.61 0.24 -12.15
N ASP A 139 -0.34 1.17 -12.07
CA ASP A 139 -0.63 1.96 -10.85
C ASP A 139 -1.99 1.51 -10.29
N ALA A 140 -2.20 1.64 -8.98
CA ALA A 140 -3.47 1.36 -8.33
C ALA A 140 -4.66 2.20 -8.88
N ARG A 141 -4.38 3.28 -9.60
CA ARG A 141 -5.37 4.10 -10.32
C ARG A 141 -5.64 3.62 -11.73
N THR A 142 -4.94 2.61 -12.22
CA THR A 142 -5.20 2.04 -13.54
C THR A 142 -6.60 1.46 -13.56
N SER A 143 -7.39 1.76 -14.60
CA SER A 143 -8.72 1.21 -14.76
C SER A 143 -8.66 -0.27 -15.11
N LEU A 144 -9.68 -1.02 -14.72
CA LEU A 144 -9.71 -2.47 -14.89
C LEU A 144 -9.74 -2.87 -16.38
N ASP A 145 -10.38 -2.08 -17.26
CA ASP A 145 -10.38 -2.28 -18.71
C ASP A 145 -8.95 -2.22 -19.29
N LYS A 146 -8.15 -1.25 -18.87
CA LYS A 146 -6.74 -1.17 -19.29
C LYS A 146 -5.89 -2.33 -18.80
N LEU A 147 -6.21 -2.91 -17.64
CA LEU A 147 -5.50 -4.10 -17.14
C LEU A 147 -5.75 -5.33 -18.01
N VAL A 148 -6.94 -5.42 -18.63
CA VAL A 148 -7.28 -6.45 -19.62
C VAL A 148 -6.48 -6.27 -20.89
N ASP A 149 -6.37 -5.04 -21.39
CA ASP A 149 -5.68 -4.72 -22.66
C ASP A 149 -4.14 -4.88 -22.56
N MET A 150 -3.58 -4.87 -21.36
CA MET A 150 -2.12 -4.98 -21.15
C MET A 150 -1.57 -6.41 -21.23
N ASP A 151 -2.34 -7.39 -21.69
CA ASP A 151 -1.99 -8.82 -21.80
C ASP A 151 -1.45 -9.48 -20.51
N SER A 152 -1.42 -8.71 -19.42
CA SER A 152 -0.92 -9.21 -18.15
C SER A 152 -1.98 -9.95 -17.32
N LEU A 153 -3.25 -9.90 -17.75
CA LEU A 153 -4.36 -10.51 -17.03
C LEU A 153 -5.41 -11.08 -17.99
N PRO A 154 -5.82 -12.32 -17.84
CA PRO A 154 -6.86 -12.92 -18.70
C PRO A 154 -8.21 -12.25 -18.45
N GLY A 155 -8.75 -11.68 -19.53
CA GLY A 155 -10.03 -10.95 -19.51
C GLY A 155 -11.20 -11.74 -18.92
N ASP A 156 -11.28 -13.04 -19.21
CA ASP A 156 -12.35 -13.92 -18.74
C ASP A 156 -12.37 -14.07 -17.22
N SER A 157 -11.19 -14.10 -16.58
CA SER A 157 -11.08 -14.17 -15.11
C SER A 157 -11.54 -12.90 -14.43
N LEU A 158 -11.22 -11.74 -15.01
CA LEU A 158 -11.68 -10.43 -14.54
C LEU A 158 -13.20 -10.29 -14.64
N TYR A 159 -13.77 -10.66 -15.80
CA TYR A 159 -15.22 -10.62 -16.01
C TYR A 159 -15.97 -11.47 -14.99
N SER A 160 -15.48 -12.69 -14.70
CA SER A 160 -16.13 -13.59 -13.75
C SER A 160 -16.12 -13.06 -12.30
N ILE A 161 -15.00 -12.44 -11.87
CA ILE A 161 -14.86 -11.89 -10.53
C ILE A 161 -15.74 -10.66 -10.33
N PHE A 162 -15.76 -9.75 -11.32
CA PHE A 162 -16.41 -8.45 -11.18
C PHE A 162 -17.90 -8.49 -11.50
N LYS A 163 -18.35 -9.33 -12.45
CA LYS A 163 -19.77 -9.53 -12.77
C LYS A 163 -20.56 -10.03 -11.56
N LYS A 164 -19.96 -10.92 -10.76
CA LYS A 164 -20.58 -11.45 -9.53
C LYS A 164 -20.79 -10.40 -8.44
N LYS A 165 -20.09 -9.26 -8.51
CA LYS A 165 -20.11 -8.18 -7.52
C LYS A 165 -20.63 -6.83 -8.05
N ASP A 166 -21.15 -6.81 -9.28
CA ASP A 166 -21.67 -5.59 -9.94
C ASP A 166 -20.62 -4.46 -10.03
N ILE A 167 -19.33 -4.83 -10.25
CA ILE A 167 -18.22 -3.90 -10.40
C ILE A 167 -18.00 -3.63 -11.88
N SER A 168 -18.09 -2.36 -12.29
CA SER A 168 -17.82 -1.95 -13.67
C SER A 168 -16.33 -1.98 -13.98
N LEU A 169 -15.95 -2.40 -15.19
CA LEU A 169 -14.57 -2.39 -15.68
C LEU A 169 -13.96 -0.98 -15.79
N ASN A 170 -14.80 0.06 -15.81
CA ASN A 170 -14.35 1.46 -15.81
C ASN A 170 -13.80 1.91 -14.43
N TYR A 171 -13.98 1.11 -13.39
CA TYR A 171 -13.43 1.43 -12.08
C TYR A 171 -11.90 1.29 -12.09
N SER A 172 -11.24 2.14 -11.30
CA SER A 172 -9.82 1.94 -11.02
C SER A 172 -9.61 0.73 -10.10
N LEU A 173 -8.42 0.15 -10.15
CA LEU A 173 -8.06 -0.98 -9.27
C LEU A 173 -8.28 -0.63 -7.79
N ILE A 174 -7.99 0.61 -7.37
CA ILE A 174 -8.21 1.06 -5.98
C ILE A 174 -9.69 1.14 -5.63
N ASP A 175 -10.56 1.60 -6.54
CA ASP A 175 -11.98 1.70 -6.27
C ASP A 175 -12.65 0.32 -6.21
N ALA A 176 -12.25 -0.58 -7.11
CA ALA A 176 -12.71 -1.97 -7.09
C ALA A 176 -12.24 -2.70 -5.82
N ALA A 177 -10.98 -2.50 -5.42
CA ALA A 177 -10.42 -3.09 -4.21
C ALA A 177 -11.19 -2.65 -2.96
N ARG A 178 -11.51 -1.36 -2.84
CA ARG A 178 -12.31 -0.82 -1.73
C ARG A 178 -13.71 -1.45 -1.64
N GLN A 179 -14.38 -1.63 -2.78
CA GLN A 179 -15.68 -2.32 -2.79
C GLN A 179 -15.57 -3.78 -2.34
N MET A 180 -14.44 -4.42 -2.61
CA MET A 180 -14.15 -5.79 -2.22
C MET A 180 -13.57 -5.92 -0.80
N LYS A 181 -13.31 -4.80 -0.10
CA LYS A 181 -12.62 -4.73 1.20
C LYS A 181 -11.22 -5.36 1.16
N LEU A 182 -10.52 -5.13 0.07
CA LEU A 182 -9.15 -5.56 -0.19
C LEU A 182 -8.27 -4.35 -0.42
N THR A 183 -6.96 -4.51 -0.24
CA THR A 183 -6.00 -3.54 -0.76
C THR A 183 -5.89 -3.70 -2.29
N PRO A 184 -5.49 -2.64 -3.03
CA PRO A 184 -5.24 -2.76 -4.48
C PRO A 184 -4.24 -3.86 -4.82
N TYR A 185 -3.23 -4.06 -3.97
CA TYR A 185 -2.23 -5.10 -4.14
C TYR A 185 -2.79 -6.52 -3.97
N GLU A 186 -3.62 -6.74 -2.95
CA GLU A 186 -4.30 -8.02 -2.74
C GLU A 186 -5.24 -8.34 -3.89
N LEU A 187 -6.01 -7.34 -4.37
CA LEU A 187 -6.88 -7.53 -5.52
C LEU A 187 -6.06 -7.88 -6.77
N TYR A 188 -5.00 -7.14 -7.05
CA TYR A 188 -4.11 -7.39 -8.18
C TYR A 188 -3.51 -8.80 -8.13
N ARG A 189 -2.96 -9.22 -6.99
CA ARG A 189 -2.44 -10.57 -6.80
C ARG A 189 -3.50 -11.64 -7.04
N LYS A 190 -4.72 -11.42 -6.54
CA LYS A 190 -5.83 -12.34 -6.72
C LYS A 190 -6.23 -12.47 -8.19
N ILE A 191 -6.25 -11.37 -8.93
CA ILE A 191 -6.52 -11.39 -10.37
C ILE A 191 -5.39 -12.14 -11.10
N LYS A 192 -4.14 -11.79 -10.79
CA LYS A 192 -2.95 -12.42 -11.41
C LYS A 192 -2.89 -13.93 -11.14
N SER A 193 -3.17 -14.37 -9.91
CA SER A 193 -3.20 -15.79 -9.56
C SER A 193 -4.32 -16.55 -10.27
N GLN A 194 -5.48 -15.95 -10.45
CA GLN A 194 -6.58 -16.57 -11.20
C GLN A 194 -6.34 -16.55 -12.71
N GLY A 195 -5.57 -15.59 -13.19
CA GLY A 195 -5.14 -15.51 -14.57
C GLY A 195 -4.04 -16.49 -14.92
N ALA A 196 -3.13 -16.72 -14.02
CA ALA A 196 -2.09 -17.74 -14.17
C ALA A 196 -2.66 -19.18 -14.22
N LEU A 197 -3.89 -19.37 -13.77
CA LEU A 197 -4.62 -20.64 -13.88
C LEU A 197 -5.12 -20.94 -15.31
N SER A 198 -5.03 -19.99 -16.25
CA SER A 198 -5.46 -20.16 -17.64
C SER A 198 -4.34 -20.47 -18.64
N GLU A 199 -3.06 -20.36 -18.27
CA GLU A 199 -1.91 -20.69 -19.11
C GLU A 199 -0.91 -21.58 -18.37
N ASP A 200 -0.90 -22.86 -18.74
CA ASP A 200 0.18 -23.86 -18.67
C ASP A 200 1.14 -23.90 -17.46
N GLN A 201 0.69 -23.57 -16.25
CA GLN A 201 1.45 -23.90 -15.05
C GLN A 201 0.68 -24.90 -14.21
N GLN A 202 1.24 -26.11 -14.09
CA GLN A 202 0.85 -27.13 -13.12
C GLN A 202 0.85 -26.49 -11.73
N ASP A 203 -0.34 -26.12 -11.24
CA ASP A 203 -0.48 -25.52 -9.91
C ASP A 203 -0.20 -26.60 -8.87
N PRO A 204 0.86 -26.48 -8.05
CA PRO A 204 1.20 -27.48 -7.05
C PRO A 204 0.08 -27.74 -6.04
N VAL A 205 -0.91 -26.85 -5.95
CA VAL A 205 -2.11 -27.03 -5.12
C VAL A 205 -2.96 -28.20 -5.63
N TYR A 206 -3.16 -28.33 -6.94
CA TYR A 206 -3.99 -29.42 -7.49
C TYR A 206 -3.28 -30.76 -7.51
N GLN A 207 -1.96 -30.79 -7.54
CA GLN A 207 -1.18 -32.03 -7.51
C GLN A 207 -1.33 -32.79 -6.20
N ASN A 208 -1.36 -32.06 -5.09
CA ASN A 208 -1.46 -32.63 -3.75
C ASN A 208 -2.89 -32.65 -3.20
N LEU A 209 -3.88 -32.18 -3.98
CA LEU A 209 -5.28 -32.20 -3.57
C LEU A 209 -5.79 -33.66 -3.49
N MET A 210 -6.36 -34.01 -2.34
CA MET A 210 -6.92 -35.34 -2.14
C MET A 210 -8.36 -35.41 -2.61
N VAL A 211 -8.82 -36.63 -2.98
CA VAL A 211 -10.20 -36.87 -3.38
C VAL A 211 -11.20 -36.42 -2.33
N GLU A 212 -10.92 -36.66 -1.04
CA GLU A 212 -11.78 -36.26 0.07
C GLU A 212 -11.94 -34.73 0.17
N GLU A 213 -10.90 -33.94 -0.15
CA GLU A 213 -10.96 -32.49 -0.14
C GLU A 213 -11.85 -31.95 -1.27
N VAL A 214 -11.86 -32.62 -2.42
CA VAL A 214 -12.74 -32.28 -3.54
C VAL A 214 -14.18 -32.59 -3.22
N LEU A 215 -14.47 -33.71 -2.53
CA LEU A 215 -15.82 -34.02 -2.06
C LEU A 215 -16.37 -33.01 -1.05
N ILE A 216 -15.51 -32.37 -0.28
CA ILE A 216 -15.90 -31.24 0.61
C ILE A 216 -16.22 -29.96 -0.19
N LEU A 217 -15.50 -29.73 -1.28
CA LEU A 217 -15.63 -28.53 -2.10
C LEU A 217 -16.80 -28.55 -3.08
N TYR A 218 -17.19 -29.77 -3.53
CA TYR A 218 -18.27 -29.99 -4.50
C TYR A 218 -19.34 -30.92 -3.92
N PRO A 219 -20.63 -30.65 -4.15
CA PRO A 219 -21.73 -31.46 -3.63
C PRO A 219 -21.86 -32.81 -4.40
N LEU A 220 -20.80 -33.61 -4.40
CA LEU A 220 -20.73 -34.93 -5.01
C LEU A 220 -20.50 -35.98 -3.94
N THR A 221 -21.10 -37.13 -4.15
CA THR A 221 -20.74 -38.35 -3.40
C THR A 221 -19.48 -38.98 -3.98
N GLU A 222 -18.79 -39.78 -3.21
CA GLU A 222 -17.60 -40.54 -3.66
C GLU A 222 -17.89 -41.40 -4.90
N SER A 223 -19.06 -42.04 -4.92
CA SER A 223 -19.50 -42.88 -6.05
C SER A 223 -19.77 -42.08 -7.33
N GLU A 224 -20.32 -40.87 -7.20
CA GLU A 224 -20.54 -39.94 -8.32
C GLU A 224 -19.23 -39.43 -8.88
N LEU A 225 -18.31 -38.98 -8.01
CA LEU A 225 -17.00 -38.52 -8.44
C LEU A 225 -16.22 -39.64 -9.15
N LYS A 226 -16.21 -40.85 -8.59
CA LYS A 226 -15.59 -42.01 -9.22
C LYS A 226 -16.19 -42.31 -10.60
N SER A 227 -17.52 -42.38 -10.69
CA SER A 227 -18.21 -42.61 -11.96
C SER A 227 -17.89 -41.55 -13.00
N LEU A 228 -17.81 -40.27 -12.56
CA LEU A 228 -17.46 -39.14 -13.40
C LEU A 228 -16.03 -39.25 -13.96
N LEU A 229 -15.08 -39.59 -13.11
CA LEU A 229 -13.68 -39.77 -13.50
C LEU A 229 -13.48 -40.98 -14.42
N GLU A 230 -14.20 -42.06 -14.18
CA GLU A 230 -14.17 -43.27 -15.04
C GLU A 230 -14.71 -43.03 -16.48
N THR A 231 -15.43 -41.91 -16.71
CA THR A 231 -15.79 -41.51 -18.09
C THR A 231 -14.57 -41.06 -18.91
N LYS A 232 -13.47 -40.66 -18.24
CA LYS A 232 -12.23 -40.22 -18.90
C LYS A 232 -11.19 -41.32 -19.05
N GLY A 233 -11.30 -42.39 -18.27
CA GLY A 233 -10.37 -43.52 -18.31
C GLY A 233 -10.62 -44.49 -17.17
N LYS A 234 -9.91 -45.62 -17.16
CA LYS A 234 -10.03 -46.61 -16.12
C LYS A 234 -9.19 -46.24 -14.92
N LEU A 235 -9.80 -46.19 -13.74
CA LEU A 235 -9.09 -45.93 -12.47
C LEU A 235 -8.82 -47.29 -11.75
N GLU A 236 -7.56 -47.52 -11.42
CA GLU A 236 -7.15 -48.66 -10.61
C GLU A 236 -6.91 -48.19 -9.16
N ASN A 237 -7.40 -48.99 -8.19
CA ASN A 237 -7.20 -48.72 -6.75
C ASN A 237 -7.71 -47.33 -6.27
N TYR A 238 -8.84 -46.85 -6.83
CA TYR A 238 -9.45 -45.61 -6.41
C TYR A 238 -9.74 -45.59 -4.89
N SER A 239 -9.26 -44.56 -4.20
CA SER A 239 -9.43 -44.34 -2.76
C SER A 239 -9.66 -42.86 -2.49
N PRO A 240 -10.41 -42.47 -1.43
CA PRO A 240 -10.54 -41.10 -0.99
C PRO A 240 -9.21 -40.42 -0.63
N GLU A 241 -8.21 -41.19 -0.28
CA GLU A 241 -6.85 -40.69 0.08
C GLU A 241 -5.95 -40.45 -1.16
N MET A 242 -6.39 -40.83 -2.36
CA MET A 242 -5.62 -40.56 -3.58
C MET A 242 -5.53 -39.09 -3.87
N THR A 243 -4.34 -38.67 -4.34
CA THR A 243 -4.11 -37.33 -4.82
C THR A 243 -4.56 -37.19 -6.29
N PHE A 244 -4.90 -35.96 -6.69
CA PHE A 244 -5.23 -35.67 -8.09
C PHE A 244 -4.03 -35.83 -9.03
N SER A 245 -2.80 -35.83 -8.51
CA SER A 245 -1.62 -36.22 -9.28
C SER A 245 -1.64 -37.70 -9.67
N GLU A 246 -1.94 -38.58 -8.71
CA GLU A 246 -2.04 -40.04 -8.95
C GLU A 246 -3.19 -40.39 -9.89
N ILE A 247 -4.33 -39.71 -9.76
CA ILE A 247 -5.46 -39.84 -10.69
C ILE A 247 -5.06 -39.34 -12.08
N GLY A 248 -4.34 -38.21 -12.15
CA GLY A 248 -3.84 -37.63 -13.40
C GLY A 248 -2.92 -38.58 -14.16
N GLU A 249 -2.01 -39.24 -13.45
CA GLU A 249 -1.13 -40.27 -14.04
C GLU A 249 -1.92 -41.46 -14.62
N GLN A 250 -2.99 -41.92 -13.94
CA GLN A 250 -3.79 -43.02 -14.41
C GLN A 250 -4.68 -42.64 -15.62
N LEU A 251 -5.15 -41.38 -15.67
CA LEU A 251 -6.02 -40.91 -16.75
C LEU A 251 -5.25 -40.27 -17.92
N ASP A 252 -3.91 -40.15 -17.81
CA ASP A 252 -3.06 -39.38 -18.74
C ASP A 252 -3.58 -37.93 -18.94
N LEU A 253 -4.00 -37.32 -17.84
CA LEU A 253 -4.55 -35.99 -17.82
C LEU A 253 -3.88 -35.17 -16.70
N PRO A 254 -3.53 -33.89 -16.92
CA PRO A 254 -3.04 -33.05 -15.85
C PRO A 254 -4.14 -32.79 -14.82
N PRO A 255 -3.78 -32.72 -13.51
CA PRO A 255 -4.73 -32.53 -12.39
C PRO A 255 -5.70 -31.38 -12.60
N GLU A 256 -5.23 -30.28 -13.17
CA GLU A 256 -6.05 -29.09 -13.45
C GLU A 256 -7.19 -29.38 -14.43
N LYS A 257 -6.93 -30.14 -15.47
CA LYS A 257 -7.99 -30.54 -16.45
C LYS A 257 -9.02 -31.43 -15.83
N ILE A 258 -8.63 -32.28 -14.89
CA ILE A 258 -9.57 -33.16 -14.15
C ILE A 258 -10.46 -32.28 -13.26
N ILE A 259 -9.91 -31.33 -12.53
CA ILE A 259 -10.69 -30.41 -11.68
C ILE A 259 -11.60 -29.51 -12.53
N GLN A 260 -11.13 -29.00 -13.66
CA GLN A 260 -11.98 -28.24 -14.59
C GLN A 260 -13.15 -29.07 -15.13
N PHE A 261 -12.90 -30.33 -15.44
CA PHE A 261 -13.94 -31.26 -15.87
C PHE A 261 -15.00 -31.49 -14.78
N ILE A 262 -14.56 -31.71 -13.53
CA ILE A 262 -15.47 -31.86 -12.38
C ILE A 262 -16.30 -30.57 -12.20
N LYS A 263 -15.67 -29.40 -12.26
CA LYS A 263 -16.37 -28.11 -12.15
C LYS A 263 -17.43 -27.90 -13.20
N LYS A 264 -17.17 -28.35 -14.42
CA LYS A 264 -18.12 -28.22 -15.53
C LYS A 264 -19.34 -29.10 -15.31
N GLU A 265 -19.14 -30.35 -14.99
CA GLU A 265 -20.22 -31.33 -14.81
C GLU A 265 -21.10 -31.04 -13.57
N VAL A 266 -20.53 -30.45 -12.51
CA VAL A 266 -21.30 -30.08 -11.30
C VAL A 266 -22.14 -28.82 -11.52
N ASN A 267 -21.76 -27.93 -12.48
CA ASN A 267 -22.48 -26.69 -12.76
C ASN A 267 -23.49 -26.79 -13.93
N GLU A 268 -23.54 -27.91 -14.63
CA GLU A 268 -24.59 -28.28 -15.61
C GLU A 268 -25.72 -29.02 -14.96
#